data_db8d5c1b90835bd23999ad3286e638db
#
_entry.id   db8d5c1b90835bd23999ad3286e638db
#
_cell.length_a   1.000
_cell.length_b   1.000
_cell.length_c   1.000
_cell.angle_alpha   90.00
_cell.angle_beta   90.00
_cell.angle_gamma   90.00
#
_symmetry.space_group_name_H-M   'P 1'
#
loop_
_entity.id
_entity.type
_entity.pdbx_description
1 polymer ?
#
loop_
_entity_poly.entity_id
_entity_poly.type
_entity_poly.pdbx_seq_one_letter_code
_entity_poly.pdbx_strand_id
1 'polypeptide(L)'
;EGTSNTRDLGGYVTKNGESTKFHIFLRSDNTNNLTNEDILVLKKYGIKTVIDMRGYKETSKSEDKLSKLDGIKYYNIPIEADNKKMSEFLNGKCDLSDIYLSMMSESQGKTTIKNLFEIIASESEGTILFHCTYGKDRTGILSMLLLGLCGVNEEDIIRDYSIIYDLIKDNKQVQTCY
;
A
#
# COMPACT_ATOMS: atom_id res chain seq x y z
N GLU A 1 -7.68 8.07 13.83
CA GLU A 1 -8.88 8.76 13.29
C GLU A 1 -8.68 9.26 11.86
N GLY A 2 -7.46 9.65 11.49
CA GLY A 2 -7.16 10.22 10.17
C GLY A 2 -7.00 9.22 9.03
N THR A 3 -7.05 7.92 9.29
CA THR A 3 -7.03 6.85 8.30
C THR A 3 -8.15 5.84 8.56
N SER A 4 -8.59 5.14 7.51
CA SER A 4 -9.68 4.16 7.59
C SER A 4 -9.20 2.73 7.31
N ASN A 5 -8.01 2.56 6.76
CA ASN A 5 -7.53 1.28 6.23
C ASN A 5 -6.10 0.94 6.70
N THR A 6 -5.73 1.41 7.90
CA THR A 6 -4.40 1.18 8.47
C THR A 6 -4.36 -0.11 9.29
N ARG A 7 -3.43 -1.01 8.98
CA ARG A 7 -3.20 -2.26 9.73
C ARG A 7 -1.82 -2.84 9.48
N ASP A 8 -1.34 -3.63 10.44
CA ASP A 8 -0.08 -4.36 10.36
C ASP A 8 -0.22 -5.61 9.49
N LEU A 9 0.85 -6.01 8.82
CA LEU A 9 0.95 -7.29 8.10
C LEU A 9 1.57 -8.41 8.97
N GLY A 10 1.67 -8.21 10.27
CA GLY A 10 2.07 -9.23 11.23
C GLY A 10 0.94 -10.19 11.59
N GLY A 11 1.30 -11.39 12.08
CA GLY A 11 0.38 -12.38 12.60
C GLY A 11 -0.20 -13.36 11.57
N TYR A 12 0.14 -13.26 10.29
CA TYR A 12 -0.27 -14.23 9.27
C TYR A 12 0.58 -15.49 9.34
N VAL A 13 -0.07 -16.66 9.36
CA VAL A 13 0.62 -17.94 9.41
C VAL A 13 1.23 -18.28 8.04
N THR A 14 2.50 -18.67 8.05
CA THR A 14 3.23 -19.09 6.84
C THR A 14 3.11 -20.60 6.63
N LYS A 15 3.39 -21.07 5.42
CA LYS A 15 3.40 -22.50 5.07
C LYS A 15 4.35 -23.35 5.94
N ASN A 16 5.34 -22.71 6.56
CA ASN A 16 6.30 -23.38 7.46
C ASN A 16 5.83 -23.40 8.93
N GLY A 17 4.62 -22.91 9.22
CA GLY A 17 4.07 -22.85 10.58
C GLY A 17 4.57 -21.69 11.43
N GLU A 18 5.38 -20.80 10.86
CA GLU A 18 5.78 -19.55 11.50
C GLU A 18 4.72 -18.47 11.28
N SER A 19 4.89 -17.31 11.92
CA SER A 19 4.02 -16.15 11.69
C SER A 19 4.82 -14.95 11.20
N THR A 20 4.23 -14.14 10.33
CA THR A 20 4.79 -12.84 9.95
C THR A 20 4.94 -11.96 11.20
N LYS A 21 6.05 -11.22 11.27
CA LYS A 21 6.37 -10.40 12.44
C LYS A 21 5.58 -9.10 12.43
N PHE A 22 5.07 -8.70 13.58
CA PHE A 22 4.50 -7.37 13.80
C PHE A 22 5.59 -6.29 13.78
N HIS A 23 5.20 -5.05 13.55
CA HIS A 23 6.07 -3.87 13.52
C HIS A 23 7.14 -3.89 12.41
N ILE A 24 6.91 -4.66 11.32
CA ILE A 24 7.75 -4.63 10.14
C ILE A 24 7.07 -3.82 9.03
N PHE A 25 5.83 -4.19 8.69
CA PHE A 25 5.06 -3.54 7.62
C PHE A 25 3.70 -3.09 8.10
N LEU A 26 3.41 -1.81 7.96
CA LEU A 26 2.11 -1.21 8.20
C LEU A 26 1.54 -0.71 6.87
N ARG A 27 0.44 -1.31 6.41
CA ARG A 27 -0.30 -0.82 5.24
C ARG A 27 -1.29 0.26 5.65
N SER A 28 -1.55 1.24 4.78
CA SER A 28 -2.47 2.34 5.05
C SER A 28 -3.13 2.88 3.79
N ASP A 29 -4.17 3.66 3.98
CA ASP A 29 -4.68 4.66 3.05
C ASP A 29 -3.93 5.99 3.23
N ASN A 30 -4.38 7.03 2.51
CA ASN A 30 -3.74 8.34 2.49
C ASN A 30 -3.62 8.95 3.90
N THR A 31 -2.45 9.45 4.20
CA THR A 31 -2.04 10.00 5.51
C THR A 31 -2.32 11.50 5.67
N ASN A 32 -2.90 12.17 4.67
CA ASN A 32 -3.09 13.62 4.69
C ASN A 32 -4.05 14.12 5.79
N ASN A 33 -4.94 13.27 6.28
CA ASN A 33 -5.91 13.61 7.33
C ASN A 33 -5.47 13.18 8.74
N LEU A 34 -4.26 12.65 8.92
CA LEU A 34 -3.74 12.29 10.24
C LEU A 34 -3.82 13.47 11.21
N THR A 35 -4.30 13.22 12.41
CA THR A 35 -4.22 14.20 13.51
C THR A 35 -2.82 14.20 14.13
N ASN A 36 -2.54 15.16 15.00
CA ASN A 36 -1.27 15.16 15.75
C ASN A 36 -1.17 13.94 16.67
N GLU A 37 -2.30 13.51 17.23
CA GLU A 37 -2.42 12.30 18.05
C GLU A 37 -2.11 11.06 17.24
N ASP A 38 -2.64 10.93 16.01
CA ASP A 38 -2.33 9.83 15.09
C ASP A 38 -0.83 9.76 14.79
N ILE A 39 -0.20 10.92 14.53
CA ILE A 39 1.24 11.02 14.27
C ILE A 39 2.04 10.54 15.48
N LEU A 40 1.63 10.93 16.69
CA LEU A 40 2.29 10.46 17.92
C LEU A 40 2.14 8.93 18.09
N VAL A 41 0.97 8.38 17.80
CA VAL A 41 0.74 6.93 17.83
C VAL A 41 1.64 6.22 16.82
N LEU A 42 1.73 6.70 15.58
CA LEU A 42 2.59 6.13 14.54
C LEU A 42 4.08 6.20 14.89
N LYS A 43 4.53 7.34 15.46
CA LYS A 43 5.91 7.46 15.98
C LYS A 43 6.19 6.46 17.10
N LYS A 44 5.26 6.30 18.04
CA LYS A 44 5.37 5.31 19.13
C LYS A 44 5.31 3.88 18.61
N TYR A 45 4.57 3.64 17.53
CA TYR A 45 4.52 2.35 16.84
C TYR A 45 5.87 1.98 16.21
N GLY A 46 6.72 2.95 15.96
CA GLY A 46 8.07 2.76 15.44
C GLY A 46 8.23 3.01 13.95
N ILE A 47 7.33 3.79 13.32
CA ILE A 47 7.48 4.15 11.91
C ILE A 47 8.79 4.92 11.70
N LYS A 48 9.61 4.44 10.77
CA LYS A 48 10.87 5.05 10.34
C LYS A 48 10.90 5.36 8.85
N THR A 49 10.14 4.62 8.08
CA THR A 49 10.10 4.75 6.63
C THR A 49 8.65 4.82 6.15
N VAL A 50 8.39 5.72 5.21
CA VAL A 50 7.11 5.84 4.50
C VAL A 50 7.35 5.65 3.02
N ILE A 51 6.58 4.76 2.40
CA ILE A 51 6.54 4.53 0.96
C ILE A 51 5.17 4.96 0.43
N ASP A 52 5.13 6.06 -0.29
CA ASP A 52 3.94 6.59 -0.95
C ASP A 52 3.90 6.14 -2.41
N MET A 53 2.94 5.30 -2.75
CA MET A 53 2.79 4.73 -4.10
C MET A 53 1.84 5.55 -5.00
N ARG A 54 1.49 6.77 -4.59
CA ARG A 54 0.64 7.68 -5.37
C ARG A 54 1.44 8.40 -6.44
N GLY A 55 0.77 8.67 -7.57
CA GLY A 55 1.33 9.47 -8.65
C GLY A 55 1.47 10.96 -8.28
N TYR A 56 2.28 11.70 -9.05
CA TYR A 56 2.51 13.14 -8.83
C TYR A 56 1.23 13.97 -8.78
N LYS A 57 0.24 13.67 -9.62
CA LYS A 57 -1.05 14.39 -9.62
C LYS A 57 -1.83 14.22 -8.32
N GLU A 58 -1.63 13.11 -7.63
CA GLU A 58 -2.28 12.84 -6.35
C GLU A 58 -1.51 13.51 -5.20
N THR A 59 -0.19 13.36 -5.17
CA THR A 59 0.67 13.92 -4.11
C THR A 59 0.68 15.44 -4.12
N SER A 60 0.65 16.08 -5.29
CA SER A 60 0.58 17.54 -5.42
C SER A 60 -0.73 18.15 -4.90
N LYS A 61 -1.82 17.38 -4.92
CA LYS A 61 -3.14 17.82 -4.38
C LYS A 61 -3.32 17.51 -2.89
N SER A 62 -2.62 16.51 -2.40
CA SER A 62 -2.80 15.96 -1.06
C SER A 62 -1.46 15.46 -0.54
N GLU A 63 -0.72 16.39 0.08
CA GLU A 63 0.62 16.09 0.62
C GLU A 63 0.53 15.08 1.76
N ASP A 64 1.51 14.17 1.82
CA ASP A 64 1.65 13.24 2.93
C ASP A 64 2.13 13.97 4.18
N LYS A 65 1.39 13.85 5.29
CA LYS A 65 1.77 14.51 6.56
C LYS A 65 3.03 13.95 7.20
N LEU A 66 3.40 12.71 6.88
CA LEU A 66 4.59 12.07 7.42
C LEU A 66 5.85 12.47 6.63
N SER A 67 5.69 12.99 5.41
CA SER A 67 6.81 13.30 4.48
C SER A 67 7.81 14.33 5.01
N LYS A 68 7.38 15.19 5.94
CA LYS A 68 8.18 16.28 6.51
C LYS A 68 8.57 16.07 7.96
N LEU A 69 8.29 14.89 8.52
CA LEU A 69 8.56 14.64 9.93
C LEU A 69 10.03 14.22 10.14
N ASP A 70 10.68 14.87 11.08
CA ASP A 70 12.02 14.50 11.49
C ASP A 70 12.10 13.04 11.94
N GLY A 71 13.12 12.34 11.47
CA GLY A 71 13.39 10.94 11.77
C GLY A 71 12.56 9.95 10.95
N ILE A 72 11.83 10.41 9.93
CA ILE A 72 11.12 9.58 8.95
C ILE A 72 11.77 9.74 7.57
N LYS A 73 12.14 8.62 6.95
CA LYS A 73 12.55 8.59 5.56
C LYS A 73 11.28 8.47 4.68
N TYR A 74 11.15 9.31 3.68
CA TYR A 74 10.00 9.31 2.77
C TYR A 74 10.44 9.03 1.35
N TYR A 75 9.78 8.04 0.74
CA TYR A 75 9.97 7.65 -0.65
C TYR A 75 8.64 7.74 -1.40
N ASN A 76 8.61 8.52 -2.48
CA ASN A 76 7.48 8.50 -3.41
C ASN A 76 7.84 7.61 -4.60
N ILE A 77 7.22 6.43 -4.68
CA ILE A 77 7.43 5.42 -5.72
C ILE A 77 6.09 5.09 -6.37
N PRO A 78 5.67 5.86 -7.37
CA PRO A 78 4.37 5.67 -8.00
C PRO A 78 4.22 4.30 -8.64
N ILE A 79 3.16 3.57 -8.29
CA ILE A 79 2.68 2.43 -9.05
C ILE A 79 1.55 2.94 -9.96
N GLU A 80 1.80 2.93 -11.26
CA GLU A 80 0.84 3.39 -12.26
C GLU A 80 0.53 2.27 -13.25
N ALA A 81 -0.72 2.21 -13.69
CA ALA A 81 -1.10 1.32 -14.77
C ALA A 81 -0.56 1.86 -16.11
N ASP A 82 -0.30 0.95 -17.04
CA ASP A 82 0.01 1.32 -18.41
C ASP A 82 -1.11 2.20 -19.02
N ASN A 83 -0.74 3.30 -19.66
CA ASN A 83 -1.70 4.28 -20.19
C ASN A 83 -2.62 3.66 -21.25
N LYS A 84 -2.12 2.73 -22.08
CA LYS A 84 -2.91 2.03 -23.07
C LYS A 84 -3.92 1.11 -22.39
N LYS A 85 -3.49 0.34 -21.40
CA LYS A 85 -4.36 -0.53 -20.60
C LYS A 85 -5.44 0.28 -19.88
N MET A 86 -5.10 1.41 -19.28
CA MET A 86 -6.08 2.31 -18.67
C MET A 86 -7.10 2.82 -19.70
N SER A 87 -6.67 3.18 -20.89
CA SER A 87 -7.57 3.59 -21.98
C SER A 87 -8.48 2.44 -22.44
N GLU A 88 -7.94 1.22 -22.55
CA GLU A 88 -8.71 0.01 -22.90
C GLU A 88 -9.79 -0.26 -21.84
N PHE A 89 -9.46 -0.16 -20.56
CA PHE A 89 -10.39 -0.33 -19.43
C PHE A 89 -11.53 0.69 -19.48
N LEU A 90 -11.22 1.98 -19.63
CA LEU A 90 -12.21 3.04 -19.71
C LEU A 90 -13.17 2.88 -20.92
N ASN A 91 -12.75 2.18 -21.96
CA ASN A 91 -13.55 1.85 -23.13
C ASN A 91 -14.22 0.46 -23.06
N GLY A 92 -14.15 -0.22 -21.92
CA GLY A 92 -14.75 -1.55 -21.70
C GLY A 92 -14.10 -2.67 -22.52
N LYS A 93 -12.81 -2.52 -22.91
CA LYS A 93 -12.06 -3.50 -23.72
C LYS A 93 -11.19 -4.45 -22.90
N CYS A 94 -11.02 -4.19 -21.62
CA CYS A 94 -10.35 -5.06 -20.66
C CYS A 94 -10.98 -4.87 -19.28
N ASP A 95 -10.66 -5.73 -18.33
CA ASP A 95 -11.19 -5.68 -16.98
C ASP A 95 -10.16 -5.11 -15.97
N LEU A 96 -10.55 -5.04 -14.69
CA LEU A 96 -9.73 -4.50 -13.63
C LEU A 96 -8.49 -5.36 -13.35
N SER A 97 -8.57 -6.67 -13.61
CA SER A 97 -7.44 -7.59 -13.44
C SER A 97 -6.32 -7.31 -14.44
N ASP A 98 -6.67 -6.91 -15.66
CA ASP A 98 -5.69 -6.47 -16.66
C ASP A 98 -4.94 -5.22 -16.22
N ILE A 99 -5.64 -4.29 -15.53
CA ILE A 99 -5.02 -3.10 -14.95
C ILE A 99 -4.00 -3.51 -13.87
N TYR A 100 -4.38 -4.38 -12.93
CA TYR A 100 -3.46 -4.82 -11.88
C TYR A 100 -2.26 -5.59 -12.45
N LEU A 101 -2.49 -6.44 -13.46
CA LEU A 101 -1.41 -7.12 -14.15
C LEU A 101 -0.45 -6.13 -14.83
N SER A 102 -0.98 -5.07 -15.47
CA SER A 102 -0.13 -4.04 -16.09
C SER A 102 0.75 -3.30 -15.09
N MET A 103 0.24 -3.04 -13.88
CA MET A 103 1.01 -2.43 -12.79
C MET A 103 2.21 -3.26 -12.33
N MET A 104 2.22 -4.58 -12.60
CA MET A 104 3.25 -5.50 -12.13
C MET A 104 4.08 -6.10 -13.26
N SER A 105 3.49 -6.40 -14.41
CA SER A 105 4.09 -7.25 -15.45
C SER A 105 4.68 -6.48 -16.62
N GLU A 106 4.20 -5.27 -16.89
CA GLU A 106 4.77 -4.41 -17.93
C GLU A 106 6.17 -3.92 -17.52
N SER A 107 6.98 -3.50 -18.49
CA SER A 107 8.37 -3.10 -18.26
C SER A 107 8.51 -2.06 -17.16
N GLN A 108 7.65 -1.02 -17.18
CA GLN A 108 7.63 0.02 -16.17
C GLN A 108 7.21 -0.55 -14.80
N GLY A 109 6.16 -1.37 -14.75
CA GLY A 109 5.67 -1.98 -13.51
C GLY A 109 6.75 -2.87 -12.86
N LYS A 110 7.42 -3.72 -13.64
CA LYS A 110 8.54 -4.55 -13.15
C LYS A 110 9.67 -3.72 -12.56
N THR A 111 10.04 -2.61 -13.21
CA THR A 111 11.07 -1.71 -12.72
C THR A 111 10.64 -1.05 -11.41
N THR A 112 9.39 -0.59 -11.31
CA THR A 112 8.85 0.02 -10.10
C THR A 112 8.80 -0.97 -8.94
N ILE A 113 8.32 -2.20 -9.17
CA ILE A 113 8.29 -3.25 -8.13
C ILE A 113 9.72 -3.60 -7.68
N LYS A 114 10.67 -3.72 -8.61
CA LYS A 114 12.07 -3.94 -8.26
C LYS A 114 12.61 -2.83 -7.36
N ASN A 115 12.41 -1.57 -7.72
CA ASN A 115 12.84 -0.42 -6.93
C ASN A 115 12.21 -0.40 -5.52
N LEU A 116 10.92 -0.75 -5.41
CA LEU A 116 10.24 -0.90 -4.13
C LEU A 116 10.93 -1.93 -3.23
N PHE A 117 11.23 -3.10 -3.76
CA PHE A 117 11.91 -4.15 -2.99
C PHE A 117 13.37 -3.80 -2.65
N GLU A 118 14.07 -3.08 -3.53
CA GLU A 118 15.42 -2.56 -3.23
C GLU A 118 15.41 -1.57 -2.06
N ILE A 119 14.42 -0.65 -2.03
CA ILE A 119 14.22 0.27 -0.91
C ILE A 119 13.89 -0.51 0.36
N ILE A 120 12.89 -1.40 0.31
CA ILE A 120 12.49 -2.22 1.45
C ILE A 120 13.68 -3.02 2.02
N ALA A 121 14.48 -3.62 1.15
CA ALA A 121 15.66 -4.38 1.56
C ALA A 121 16.79 -3.51 2.14
N SER A 122 16.85 -2.24 1.78
CA SER A 122 17.84 -1.29 2.33
C SER A 122 17.44 -0.72 3.69
N GLU A 123 16.15 -0.77 4.05
CA GLU A 123 15.65 -0.24 5.32
C GLU A 123 15.69 -1.33 6.40
N SER A 124 16.57 -1.16 7.36
CA SER A 124 16.83 -2.13 8.43
C SER A 124 16.25 -1.74 9.79
N GLU A 125 15.72 -0.52 9.92
CA GLU A 125 15.29 0.02 11.21
C GLU A 125 13.80 0.40 11.21
N GLY A 126 13.11 -0.01 12.27
CA GLY A 126 11.73 0.37 12.54
C GLY A 126 10.72 -0.22 11.56
N THR A 127 9.53 0.34 11.58
CA THR A 127 8.41 -0.10 10.76
C THR A 127 8.33 0.70 9.46
N ILE A 128 8.11 0.03 8.35
CA ILE A 128 7.83 0.64 7.04
C ILE A 128 6.31 0.80 6.92
N LEU A 129 5.83 2.04 6.84
CA LEU A 129 4.46 2.34 6.45
C LEU A 129 4.42 2.50 4.92
N PHE A 130 3.53 1.80 4.24
CA PHE A 130 3.31 1.99 2.81
C PHE A 130 1.84 2.22 2.51
N HIS A 131 1.56 3.11 1.57
CA HIS A 131 0.20 3.51 1.28
C HIS A 131 -0.01 3.98 -0.17
N CYS A 132 -1.29 4.14 -0.53
CA CYS A 132 -1.73 4.87 -1.71
C CYS A 132 -2.90 5.79 -1.33
N THR A 133 -3.85 6.06 -2.19
CA THR A 133 -4.99 6.93 -1.88
C THR A 133 -6.00 6.24 -0.96
N TYR A 134 -6.47 5.04 -1.31
CA TYR A 134 -7.47 4.29 -0.52
C TYR A 134 -6.89 3.11 0.26
N GLY A 135 -5.60 2.86 0.15
CA GLY A 135 -4.97 1.70 0.78
C GLY A 135 -5.46 0.35 0.21
N LYS A 136 -6.08 0.37 -0.97
CA LYS A 136 -6.75 -0.77 -1.58
C LYS A 136 -5.89 -1.41 -2.68
N ASP A 137 -5.80 -0.77 -3.85
CA ASP A 137 -5.29 -1.39 -5.07
C ASP A 137 -3.76 -1.50 -5.06
N ARG A 138 -3.03 -0.40 -5.17
CA ARG A 138 -1.56 -0.37 -5.14
C ARG A 138 -0.99 -0.91 -3.83
N THR A 139 -1.60 -0.52 -2.72
CA THR A 139 -1.27 -1.05 -1.38
C THR A 139 -1.60 -2.55 -1.29
N GLY A 140 -2.69 -3.01 -1.88
CA GLY A 140 -3.06 -4.41 -1.97
C GLY A 140 -2.05 -5.24 -2.76
N ILE A 141 -1.57 -4.73 -3.91
CA ILE A 141 -0.51 -5.36 -4.71
C ILE A 141 0.75 -5.57 -3.87
N LEU A 142 1.25 -4.52 -3.21
CA LEU A 142 2.45 -4.65 -2.40
C LEU A 142 2.25 -5.58 -1.20
N SER A 143 1.08 -5.51 -0.53
CA SER A 143 0.74 -6.44 0.56
C SER A 143 0.74 -7.90 0.11
N MET A 144 0.10 -8.19 -1.04
CA MET A 144 0.06 -9.53 -1.64
C MET A 144 1.48 -10.04 -1.92
N LEU A 145 2.34 -9.22 -2.51
CA LEU A 145 3.73 -9.59 -2.82
C LEU A 145 4.54 -9.86 -1.54
N LEU A 146 4.43 -9.01 -0.52
CA LEU A 146 5.13 -9.17 0.75
C LEU A 146 4.68 -10.43 1.49
N LEU A 147 3.37 -10.64 1.64
CA LEU A 147 2.82 -11.82 2.29
C LEU A 147 3.16 -13.11 1.52
N GLY A 148 3.09 -13.06 0.19
CA GLY A 148 3.46 -14.18 -0.67
C GLY A 148 4.94 -14.56 -0.55
N LEU A 149 5.85 -13.59 -0.50
CA LEU A 149 7.29 -13.82 -0.26
C LEU A 149 7.57 -14.40 1.13
N CYS A 150 6.77 -14.04 2.13
CA CYS A 150 6.83 -14.65 3.46
C CYS A 150 6.25 -16.07 3.51
N GLY A 151 5.65 -16.56 2.43
CA GLY A 151 5.05 -17.89 2.36
C GLY A 151 3.69 -17.99 3.05
N VAL A 152 2.96 -16.89 3.20
CA VAL A 152 1.57 -16.89 3.68
C VAL A 152 0.66 -17.60 2.68
N ASN A 153 -0.35 -18.32 3.17
CA ASN A 153 -1.29 -19.01 2.31
C ASN A 153 -2.17 -18.05 1.50
N GLU A 154 -2.53 -18.45 0.30
CA GLU A 154 -3.32 -17.62 -0.64
C GLU A 154 -4.65 -17.18 -0.03
N GLU A 155 -5.34 -18.06 0.71
CA GLU A 155 -6.61 -17.74 1.39
C GLU A 155 -6.48 -16.60 2.39
N ASP A 156 -5.39 -16.54 3.15
CA ASP A 156 -5.12 -15.46 4.10
C ASP A 156 -4.74 -14.15 3.39
N ILE A 157 -4.03 -14.22 2.27
CA ILE A 157 -3.73 -13.07 1.41
C ILE A 157 -5.04 -12.49 0.84
N ILE A 158 -5.93 -13.34 0.32
CA ILE A 158 -7.26 -12.94 -0.17
C ILE A 158 -8.08 -12.33 0.95
N ARG A 159 -8.03 -12.91 2.15
CA ARG A 159 -8.75 -12.38 3.33
C ARG A 159 -8.24 -11.00 3.71
N ASP A 160 -6.90 -10.77 3.75
CA ASP A 160 -6.34 -9.44 3.99
C ASP A 160 -6.87 -8.42 2.97
N TYR A 161 -6.91 -8.78 1.70
CA TYR A 161 -7.46 -7.90 0.67
C TYR A 161 -8.96 -7.65 0.88
N SER A 162 -9.74 -8.68 1.22
CA SER A 162 -11.19 -8.60 1.37
C SER A 162 -11.66 -7.76 2.56
N ILE A 163 -10.89 -7.68 3.63
CA ILE A 163 -11.16 -6.82 4.81
C ILE A 163 -11.37 -5.35 4.40
N ILE A 164 -10.77 -4.93 3.29
CA ILE A 164 -10.91 -3.58 2.77
C ILE A 164 -12.36 -3.17 2.57
N TYR A 165 -13.21 -4.08 2.08
CA TYR A 165 -14.63 -3.78 1.85
C TYR A 165 -15.33 -3.35 3.15
N ASP A 166 -15.02 -3.99 4.27
CA ASP A 166 -15.58 -3.63 5.57
C ASP A 166 -15.03 -2.33 6.12
N LEU A 167 -13.76 -2.05 5.90
CA LEU A 167 -13.07 -0.85 6.41
C LEU A 167 -13.43 0.43 5.66
N ILE A 168 -13.72 0.33 4.36
CA ILE A 168 -13.96 1.51 3.51
C ILE A 168 -15.40 1.64 3.01
N LYS A 169 -16.31 0.71 3.36
CA LYS A 169 -17.72 0.71 2.90
C LYS A 169 -18.46 2.01 3.22
N ASP A 170 -18.13 2.66 4.33
CA ASP A 170 -18.74 3.91 4.76
C ASP A 170 -18.07 5.16 4.16
N ASN A 171 -16.99 4.98 3.42
CA ASN A 171 -16.30 6.07 2.75
C ASN A 171 -16.99 6.41 1.43
N LYS A 172 -17.77 7.51 1.43
CA LYS A 172 -18.56 7.97 0.27
C LYS A 172 -17.73 8.18 -1.01
N GLN A 173 -16.44 8.54 -0.89
CA GLN A 173 -15.56 8.73 -2.04
C GLN A 173 -15.20 7.39 -2.72
N VAL A 174 -15.21 6.30 -1.98
CA VAL A 174 -14.91 4.96 -2.51
C VAL A 174 -16.14 4.34 -3.15
N GLN A 175 -17.33 4.62 -2.63
CA GLN A 175 -18.60 4.10 -3.17
C GLN A 175 -18.89 4.59 -4.61
N THR A 176 -18.31 5.71 -5.03
CA THR A 176 -18.47 6.23 -6.40
C THR A 176 -17.51 5.60 -7.43
N CYS A 177 -16.63 4.71 -6.99
CA CYS A 177 -15.65 4.02 -7.84
C CYS A 177 -16.05 2.57 -8.18
N TYR A 178 -17.30 2.16 -7.85
CA TYR A 178 -17.87 0.85 -8.14
C TYR A 178 -19.15 0.96 -8.95
#